data_cdb79a6a8eda0ae873983e1957e233c6
#
_entry.id   cdb79a6a8eda0ae873983e1957e233c6
#
_cell.length_a   1.000
_cell.length_b   1.000
_cell.length_c   1.000
_cell.angle_alpha   90.00
_cell.angle_beta   90.00
_cell.angle_gamma   90.00
#
_symmetry.space_group_name_H-M   'P 1'
#
loop_
_entity.id
_entity.type
_entity.pdbx_description
1 polymer ?
#
loop_
_entity_poly.entity_id
_entity_poly.type
_entity_poly.pdbx_seq_one_letter_code
_entity_poly.pdbx_strand_id
1 'polypeptide(L)'
;LGKAQRIIQNLDHQIGEIYCNPAIENTNQVIRNQGVDLKPTIALKADISRGELEGQLVMITPNSMGTAAIRKLRPFITASFSGWMMLQKRNFGGGVDKGFVLSDHADWKGLLWAVKQSEAEQILVTHGYTDAFAKYLNENGYNAKTIDTHFEQAKKK
;
A
#
# COMPACT_ATOMS: atom_id res chain seq x y z
N LEU A 1 -7.19 -6.58 -4.88
CA LEU A 1 -6.96 -5.14 -5.06
C LEU A 1 -5.91 -4.65 -4.08
N GLY A 2 -4.89 -3.93 -4.58
CA GLY A 2 -3.91 -3.26 -3.74
C GLY A 2 -4.49 -2.03 -3.03
N LYS A 3 -3.67 -1.42 -2.17
CA LYS A 3 -4.10 -0.28 -1.34
C LYS A 3 -4.63 0.90 -2.15
N ALA A 4 -3.95 1.27 -3.23
CA ALA A 4 -4.36 2.37 -4.09
C ALA A 4 -5.77 2.13 -4.68
N GLN A 5 -6.03 0.95 -5.20
CA GLN A 5 -7.32 0.59 -5.79
C GLN A 5 -8.44 0.53 -4.75
N ARG A 6 -8.14 0.04 -3.54
CA ARG A 6 -9.10 0.07 -2.42
C ARG A 6 -9.46 1.50 -2.02
N ILE A 7 -8.51 2.42 -2.03
CA ILE A 7 -8.77 3.84 -1.79
C ILE A 7 -9.66 4.38 -2.92
N ILE A 8 -9.30 4.19 -4.18
CA ILE A 8 -10.04 4.67 -5.35
C ILE A 8 -11.50 4.24 -5.31
N GLN A 9 -11.77 2.98 -4.99
CA GLN A 9 -13.16 2.47 -4.92
C GLN A 9 -13.99 3.13 -3.82
N ASN A 10 -13.36 3.55 -2.72
CA ASN A 10 -14.04 4.10 -1.55
C ASN A 10 -14.03 5.65 -1.49
N LEU A 11 -13.49 6.32 -2.51
CA LEU A 11 -13.57 7.77 -2.58
C LEU A 11 -15.00 8.23 -2.88
N ASP A 12 -15.39 9.40 -2.36
CA ASP A 12 -16.65 10.04 -2.69
C ASP A 12 -16.65 10.47 -4.17
N HIS A 13 -17.83 10.48 -4.79
CA HIS A 13 -18.03 10.96 -6.16
C HIS A 13 -17.89 12.49 -6.30
N GLN A 14 -17.91 13.22 -5.19
CA GLN A 14 -17.71 14.68 -5.15
C GLN A 14 -16.23 15.11 -5.15
N ILE A 15 -15.31 14.17 -5.04
CA ILE A 15 -13.89 14.45 -5.22
C ILE A 15 -13.65 14.57 -6.73
N GLY A 16 -13.07 15.67 -7.18
CA GLY A 16 -12.75 15.91 -8.58
C GLY A 16 -12.09 14.73 -9.31
N GLU A 17 -11.40 14.97 -10.38
CA GLU A 17 -10.69 13.90 -11.10
C GLU A 17 -9.59 13.28 -10.26
N ILE A 18 -9.33 11.98 -10.48
CA ILE A 18 -8.30 11.22 -9.76
C ILE A 18 -7.11 11.02 -10.69
N TYR A 19 -6.05 11.76 -10.45
CA TYR A 19 -4.78 11.59 -11.17
C TYR A 19 -3.91 10.59 -10.44
N CYS A 20 -3.36 9.63 -11.16
CA CYS A 20 -2.49 8.59 -10.60
C CYS A 20 -1.11 8.62 -11.24
N ASN A 21 -0.06 8.43 -10.43
CA ASN A 21 1.26 8.24 -11.02
C ASN A 21 1.28 6.98 -11.93
N PRO A 22 2.20 6.89 -12.92
CA PRO A 22 2.17 5.82 -13.92
C PRO A 22 2.14 4.41 -13.34
N ALA A 23 2.83 4.16 -12.22
CA ALA A 23 2.85 2.83 -11.60
C ALA A 23 1.46 2.41 -11.07
N ILE A 24 0.71 3.36 -10.51
CA ILE A 24 -0.66 3.09 -10.03
C ILE A 24 -1.59 2.94 -11.24
N GLU A 25 -1.49 3.85 -12.24
CA GLU A 25 -2.40 3.83 -13.39
C GLU A 25 -2.22 2.58 -14.26
N ASN A 26 -1.01 2.13 -14.48
CA ASN A 26 -0.76 0.86 -15.20
C ASN A 26 -1.44 -0.32 -14.48
N THR A 27 -1.37 -0.36 -13.14
CA THR A 27 -2.06 -1.38 -12.36
C THR A 27 -3.59 -1.24 -12.48
N ASN A 28 -4.12 -0.01 -12.45
CA ASN A 28 -5.54 0.25 -12.62
C ASN A 28 -6.07 -0.26 -13.96
N GLN A 29 -5.31 -0.03 -15.04
CA GLN A 29 -5.66 -0.50 -16.39
C GLN A 29 -5.70 -2.03 -16.45
N VAL A 30 -4.70 -2.72 -15.89
CA VAL A 30 -4.69 -4.18 -15.83
C VAL A 30 -5.91 -4.71 -15.09
N ILE A 31 -6.26 -4.12 -13.95
CA ILE A 31 -7.40 -4.52 -13.13
C ILE A 31 -8.72 -4.31 -13.87
N ARG A 32 -8.90 -3.16 -14.55
CA ARG A 32 -10.09 -2.90 -15.40
C ARG A 32 -10.19 -3.89 -16.55
N ASN A 33 -9.08 -4.22 -17.20
CA ASN A 33 -9.04 -5.21 -18.28
C ASN A 33 -9.42 -6.62 -17.82
N GLN A 34 -9.34 -6.90 -16.52
CA GLN A 34 -9.84 -8.15 -15.91
C GLN A 34 -11.33 -8.07 -15.48
N GLY A 35 -12.05 -7.03 -15.91
CA GLY A 35 -13.48 -6.87 -15.65
C GLY A 35 -13.82 -6.32 -14.26
N VAL A 36 -12.84 -5.83 -13.49
CA VAL A 36 -13.11 -5.19 -12.20
C VAL A 36 -13.58 -3.76 -12.43
N ASP A 37 -14.74 -3.43 -11.90
CA ASP A 37 -15.26 -2.06 -11.91
C ASP A 37 -14.42 -1.19 -10.94
N LEU A 38 -13.54 -0.38 -11.51
CA LEU A 38 -12.71 0.56 -10.79
C LEU A 38 -12.97 1.97 -11.32
N LYS A 39 -13.23 2.92 -10.41
CA LYS A 39 -13.51 4.32 -10.79
C LYS A 39 -12.48 4.85 -11.80
N PRO A 40 -12.88 5.72 -12.72
CA PRO A 40 -11.99 6.33 -13.69
C PRO A 40 -10.82 7.02 -13.03
N THR A 41 -9.64 6.91 -13.61
CA THR A 41 -8.43 7.59 -13.17
C THR A 41 -7.66 8.08 -14.39
N ILE A 42 -6.84 9.11 -14.20
CA ILE A 42 -6.05 9.75 -15.26
C ILE A 42 -4.57 9.58 -14.95
N ALA A 43 -3.78 9.24 -15.95
CA ALA A 43 -2.33 9.16 -15.78
C ALA A 43 -1.74 10.55 -15.47
N LEU A 44 -1.00 10.68 -14.37
CA LEU A 44 -0.28 11.89 -14.03
C LEU A 44 0.90 12.09 -15.01
N LYS A 45 0.80 13.07 -15.87
CA LYS A 45 1.84 13.39 -16.85
C LYS A 45 2.97 14.19 -16.19
N ALA A 46 4.18 14.08 -16.73
CA ALA A 46 5.36 14.76 -16.20
C ALA A 46 5.33 16.28 -16.42
N ASP A 47 4.64 16.74 -17.43
CA ASP A 47 4.49 18.13 -17.86
C ASP A 47 3.20 18.80 -17.36
N ILE A 48 2.38 18.09 -16.61
CA ILE A 48 1.12 18.63 -16.07
C ILE A 48 1.38 19.87 -15.20
N SER A 49 0.59 20.89 -15.42
CA SER A 49 0.69 22.12 -14.66
C SER A 49 -0.06 22.02 -13.31
N ARG A 50 0.36 22.84 -12.34
CA ARG A 50 -0.35 22.92 -11.06
C ARG A 50 -1.79 23.36 -11.25
N GLY A 51 -2.08 24.29 -12.19
CA GLY A 51 -3.43 24.79 -12.42
C GLY A 51 -4.41 23.72 -12.86
N GLU A 52 -3.93 22.73 -13.65
CA GLU A 52 -4.76 21.60 -14.06
C GLU A 52 -5.13 20.66 -12.91
N LEU A 53 -4.35 20.68 -11.83
CA LEU A 53 -4.56 19.83 -10.64
C LEU A 53 -5.27 20.55 -9.50
N GLU A 54 -5.65 21.81 -9.68
CA GLU A 54 -6.36 22.55 -8.65
C GLU A 54 -7.74 21.93 -8.37
N GLY A 55 -8.00 21.61 -7.10
CA GLY A 55 -9.23 20.91 -6.70
C GLY A 55 -9.27 19.41 -7.04
N GLN A 56 -8.22 18.87 -7.64
CA GLN A 56 -8.15 17.47 -8.02
C GLN A 56 -7.43 16.61 -6.98
N LEU A 57 -7.64 15.29 -7.06
CA LEU A 57 -6.93 14.32 -6.23
C LEU A 57 -5.74 13.75 -7.00
N VAL A 58 -4.55 13.80 -6.38
CA VAL A 58 -3.34 13.20 -6.96
C VAL A 58 -2.90 12.03 -6.09
N MET A 59 -2.91 10.84 -6.66
CA MET A 59 -2.47 9.61 -6.00
C MET A 59 -1.08 9.20 -6.45
N ILE A 60 -0.16 9.11 -5.51
CA ILE A 60 1.23 8.75 -5.76
C ILE A 60 1.70 7.64 -4.82
N THR A 61 2.76 6.94 -5.22
CA THR A 61 3.46 6.03 -4.31
C THR A 61 4.33 6.80 -3.31
N PRO A 62 4.62 6.26 -2.12
CA PRO A 62 5.47 6.93 -1.13
C PRO A 62 6.83 7.37 -1.69
N ASN A 63 7.44 6.56 -2.56
CA ASN A 63 8.73 6.86 -3.17
C ASN A 63 8.70 8.07 -4.11
N SER A 64 7.53 8.45 -4.62
CA SER A 64 7.38 9.60 -5.51
C SER A 64 7.27 10.93 -4.75
N MET A 65 6.93 10.93 -3.46
CA MET A 65 6.62 12.14 -2.68
C MET A 65 7.76 13.16 -2.65
N GLY A 66 9.01 12.69 -2.57
CA GLY A 66 10.21 13.55 -2.51
C GLY A 66 10.77 14.00 -3.87
N THR A 67 10.15 13.61 -4.97
CA THR A 67 10.66 13.94 -6.30
C THR A 67 10.48 15.42 -6.68
N ALA A 68 11.33 15.95 -7.55
CA ALA A 68 11.23 17.31 -8.06
C ALA A 68 9.88 17.56 -8.78
N ALA A 69 9.36 16.55 -9.47
CA ALA A 69 8.08 16.63 -10.16
C ALA A 69 6.92 16.89 -9.18
N ILE A 70 6.87 16.19 -8.06
CA ILE A 70 5.82 16.40 -7.05
C ILE A 70 6.04 17.71 -6.28
N ARG A 71 7.28 18.08 -5.96
CA ARG A 71 7.56 19.36 -5.28
C ARG A 71 7.11 20.59 -6.06
N LYS A 72 7.15 20.55 -7.39
CA LYS A 72 6.66 21.64 -8.25
C LYS A 72 5.15 21.90 -8.12
N LEU A 73 4.39 20.91 -7.70
CA LEU A 73 2.93 21.01 -7.57
C LEU A 73 2.48 21.72 -6.28
N ARG A 74 3.39 22.10 -5.40
CA ARG A 74 3.07 22.80 -4.14
C ARG A 74 2.40 24.16 -4.37
N PRO A 75 1.52 24.63 -3.44
CA PRO A 75 1.09 23.97 -2.21
C PRO A 75 0.01 22.91 -2.44
N PHE A 76 0.01 21.85 -1.63
CA PHE A 76 -1.01 20.81 -1.60
C PHE A 76 -1.14 20.24 -0.17
N ILE A 77 -2.28 19.64 0.13
CA ILE A 77 -2.51 18.90 1.37
C ILE A 77 -2.18 17.43 1.12
N THR A 78 -1.46 16.82 2.04
CA THR A 78 -1.03 15.42 1.94
C THR A 78 -1.84 14.52 2.85
N ALA A 79 -2.24 13.36 2.32
CA ALA A 79 -2.85 12.28 3.07
C ALA A 79 -2.03 10.99 2.89
N SER A 80 -1.74 10.31 3.98
CA SER A 80 -1.05 9.01 3.96
C SER A 80 -1.96 7.90 4.46
N PHE A 81 -1.95 6.77 3.77
CA PHE A 81 -2.70 5.58 4.12
C PHE A 81 -1.74 4.44 4.47
N SER A 82 -1.72 4.04 5.74
CA SER A 82 -0.84 2.98 6.22
C SER A 82 -1.38 2.34 7.50
N GLY A 83 -1.12 1.05 7.70
CA GLY A 83 -1.38 0.38 8.97
C GLY A 83 -0.61 1.00 10.14
N TRP A 84 0.58 1.57 9.87
CA TRP A 84 1.39 2.26 10.87
C TRP A 84 0.72 3.52 11.43
N MET A 85 -0.25 4.10 10.74
CA MET A 85 -1.01 5.28 11.22
C MET A 85 -1.79 4.98 12.51
N MET A 86 -2.04 3.72 12.82
CA MET A 86 -2.66 3.31 14.09
C MET A 86 -1.74 3.51 15.29
N LEU A 87 -0.42 3.42 15.10
CA LEU A 87 0.58 3.53 16.16
C LEU A 87 1.10 4.96 16.36
N GLN A 88 0.96 5.80 15.35
CA GLN A 88 1.47 7.19 15.38
C GLN A 88 0.43 8.13 15.97
N LYS A 89 0.47 8.31 17.29
CA LYS A 89 -0.29 9.36 17.96
C LYS A 89 0.32 10.74 17.60
N ARG A 90 -0.35 11.49 16.72
CA ARG A 90 -0.24 12.95 16.46
C ARG A 90 0.97 13.51 15.73
N ASN A 91 2.09 12.83 15.56
CA ASN A 91 3.21 13.37 14.78
C ASN A 91 3.44 12.51 13.55
N PHE A 92 2.79 12.85 12.45
CA PHE A 92 3.10 12.26 11.15
C PHE A 92 4.47 12.80 10.72
N GLY A 93 5.56 12.16 11.16
CA GLY A 93 6.90 12.51 10.73
C GLY A 93 6.98 12.53 9.19
N GLY A 94 7.66 13.54 8.61
CA GLY A 94 7.93 13.58 7.18
C GLY A 94 6.96 14.40 6.31
N GLY A 95 6.20 15.37 6.87
CA GLY A 95 5.44 16.31 6.06
C GLY A 95 4.12 15.76 5.52
N VAL A 96 3.46 14.89 6.27
CA VAL A 96 2.11 14.41 6.01
C VAL A 96 1.12 15.17 6.87
N ASP A 97 0.11 15.79 6.24
CA ASP A 97 -0.89 16.61 6.94
C ASP A 97 -1.96 15.74 7.60
N LYS A 98 -2.35 14.63 6.99
CA LYS A 98 -3.34 13.69 7.52
C LYS A 98 -2.93 12.23 7.31
N GLY A 99 -3.17 11.39 8.31
CA GLY A 99 -2.94 9.96 8.25
C GLY A 99 -4.25 9.17 8.41
N PHE A 100 -4.40 8.14 7.61
CA PHE A 100 -5.53 7.22 7.66
C PHE A 100 -5.03 5.80 7.87
N VAL A 101 -5.69 5.06 8.77
CA VAL A 101 -5.37 3.66 9.02
C VAL A 101 -5.96 2.81 7.90
N LEU A 102 -5.12 2.36 7.00
CA LEU A 102 -5.49 1.40 5.97
C LEU A 102 -4.28 0.52 5.65
N SER A 103 -4.45 -0.78 5.78
CA SER A 103 -3.46 -1.78 5.40
C SER A 103 -4.03 -2.73 4.36
N ASP A 104 -3.20 -3.15 3.42
CA ASP A 104 -3.44 -4.24 2.48
C ASP A 104 -2.75 -5.55 2.92
N HIS A 105 -2.06 -5.51 4.05
CA HIS A 105 -1.50 -6.70 4.70
C HIS A 105 -2.58 -7.39 5.54
N ALA A 106 -2.51 -8.72 5.60
CA ALA A 106 -3.31 -9.48 6.54
C ALA A 106 -2.90 -9.14 7.98
N ASP A 107 -3.88 -9.04 8.86
CA ASP A 107 -3.64 -8.99 10.29
C ASP A 107 -3.32 -10.39 10.85
N TRP A 108 -3.07 -10.47 12.15
CA TRP A 108 -2.75 -11.73 12.81
C TRP A 108 -3.82 -12.81 12.59
N LYS A 109 -5.09 -12.44 12.70
CA LYS A 109 -6.21 -13.36 12.49
C LYS A 109 -6.30 -13.82 11.03
N GLY A 110 -6.09 -12.91 10.09
CA GLY A 110 -6.05 -13.21 8.67
C GLY A 110 -4.90 -14.14 8.30
N LEU A 111 -3.71 -13.97 8.90
CA LEU A 111 -2.58 -14.88 8.70
C LEU A 111 -2.90 -16.28 9.23
N LEU A 112 -3.43 -16.40 10.44
CA LEU A 112 -3.82 -17.70 11.02
C LEU A 112 -4.93 -18.39 10.22
N TRP A 113 -5.91 -17.60 9.75
CA TRP A 113 -6.96 -18.11 8.88
C TRP A 113 -6.38 -18.66 7.57
N ALA A 114 -5.47 -17.91 6.93
CA ALA A 114 -4.83 -18.36 5.69
C ALA A 114 -4.02 -19.65 5.89
N VAL A 115 -3.25 -19.75 6.98
CA VAL A 115 -2.52 -20.97 7.34
C VAL A 115 -3.49 -22.16 7.49
N LYS A 116 -4.57 -21.96 8.24
CA LYS A 116 -5.58 -23.02 8.46
C LYS A 116 -6.25 -23.44 7.15
N GLN A 117 -6.62 -22.49 6.29
CA GLN A 117 -7.33 -22.78 5.04
C GLN A 117 -6.41 -23.37 3.97
N SER A 118 -5.10 -23.18 4.07
CA SER A 118 -4.16 -23.76 3.10
C SER A 118 -4.04 -25.26 3.21
N GLU A 119 -4.37 -25.86 4.36
CA GLU A 119 -4.20 -27.28 4.67
C GLU A 119 -2.78 -27.79 4.35
N ALA A 120 -1.79 -26.90 4.34
CA ALA A 120 -0.43 -27.21 3.93
C ALA A 120 0.28 -28.02 5.02
N GLU A 121 1.00 -29.08 4.61
CA GLU A 121 1.81 -29.92 5.50
C GLU A 121 2.99 -29.16 6.10
N GLN A 122 3.47 -28.13 5.40
CA GLN A 122 4.58 -27.27 5.85
C GLN A 122 4.30 -25.81 5.54
N ILE A 123 4.52 -24.95 6.52
CA ILE A 123 4.40 -23.49 6.40
C ILE A 123 5.80 -22.87 6.35
N LEU A 124 6.08 -22.16 5.27
CA LEU A 124 7.31 -21.42 5.10
C LEU A 124 7.06 -19.93 5.38
N VAL A 125 7.63 -19.44 6.48
CA VAL A 125 7.46 -18.06 6.92
C VAL A 125 8.59 -17.19 6.37
N THR A 126 8.21 -16.14 5.65
CA THR A 126 9.15 -15.18 5.07
C THR A 126 8.65 -13.77 5.30
N HIS A 127 9.56 -12.83 5.47
CA HIS A 127 9.29 -11.40 5.64
C HIS A 127 8.56 -11.01 6.94
N GLY A 128 9.05 -9.98 7.60
CA GLY A 128 8.51 -9.47 8.87
C GLY A 128 9.07 -10.19 10.09
N TYR A 129 8.25 -10.41 11.11
CA TYR A 129 8.64 -11.10 12.35
C TYR A 129 8.57 -12.63 12.20
N THR A 130 9.37 -13.16 11.29
CA THR A 130 9.35 -14.56 10.85
C THR A 130 9.51 -15.54 12.00
N ASP A 131 10.50 -15.32 12.88
CA ASP A 131 10.80 -16.23 14.00
C ASP A 131 9.65 -16.31 14.99
N ALA A 132 9.06 -15.16 15.34
CA ALA A 132 7.95 -15.11 16.27
C ALA A 132 6.71 -15.83 15.70
N PHE A 133 6.43 -15.65 14.41
CA PHE A 133 5.28 -16.30 13.77
C PHE A 133 5.49 -17.80 13.58
N ALA A 134 6.69 -18.23 13.12
CA ALA A 134 7.01 -19.65 12.99
C ALA A 134 6.97 -20.37 14.34
N LYS A 135 7.50 -19.74 15.41
CA LYS A 135 7.43 -20.27 16.77
C LYS A 135 5.99 -20.47 17.22
N TYR A 136 5.15 -19.44 17.06
CA TYR A 136 3.73 -19.53 17.41
C TYR A 136 3.03 -20.66 16.65
N LEU A 137 3.27 -20.80 15.35
CA LEU A 137 2.66 -21.86 14.55
C LEU A 137 3.08 -23.26 15.04
N ASN A 138 4.37 -23.46 15.34
CA ASN A 138 4.87 -24.74 15.87
C ASN A 138 4.26 -25.08 17.24
N GLU A 139 4.13 -24.10 18.12
CA GLU A 139 3.48 -24.27 19.43
C GLU A 139 1.98 -24.61 19.30
N ASN A 140 1.35 -24.27 18.17
CA ASN A 140 -0.05 -24.59 17.85
C ASN A 140 -0.22 -25.79 16.88
N GLY A 141 0.80 -26.64 16.75
CA GLY A 141 0.72 -27.92 16.03
C GLY A 141 0.94 -27.84 14.52
N TYR A 142 1.36 -26.71 13.98
CA TYR A 142 1.76 -26.58 12.58
C TYR A 142 3.25 -26.87 12.42
N ASN A 143 3.65 -27.38 11.25
CA ASN A 143 5.06 -27.53 10.88
C ASN A 143 5.54 -26.27 10.15
N ALA A 144 6.09 -25.30 10.90
CA ALA A 144 6.50 -24.03 10.36
C ALA A 144 8.02 -23.83 10.43
N LYS A 145 8.59 -23.25 9.38
CA LYS A 145 10.01 -22.90 9.28
C LYS A 145 10.16 -21.50 8.71
N THR A 146 11.20 -20.79 9.16
CA THR A 146 11.63 -19.54 8.53
C THR A 146 12.49 -19.83 7.31
N ILE A 147 12.36 -19.00 6.28
CA ILE A 147 13.24 -19.00 5.12
C ILE A 147 13.84 -17.61 4.91
N ASP A 148 15.15 -17.55 4.69
CA ASP A 148 15.81 -16.32 4.29
C ASP A 148 15.55 -16.05 2.82
N THR A 149 15.08 -14.85 2.49
CA THR A 149 14.97 -14.39 1.12
C THR A 149 16.24 -13.66 0.69
N HIS A 150 16.55 -13.65 -0.60
CA HIS A 150 17.71 -12.92 -1.14
C HIS A 150 17.73 -11.42 -0.77
N PHE A 151 16.59 -10.83 -0.47
CA PHE A 151 16.47 -9.43 -0.04
C PHE A 151 16.91 -9.18 1.41
N GLU A 152 16.89 -10.18 2.28
CA GLU A 152 17.34 -10.04 3.67
C GLU A 152 18.85 -10.21 3.80
N GLN A 153 19.48 -10.98 2.92
CA GLN A 153 20.93 -11.13 2.86
C GLN A 153 21.62 -9.84 2.45
N ALA A 154 20.98 -8.97 1.65
CA ALA A 154 21.52 -7.69 1.24
C ALA A 154 21.51 -6.61 2.35
N LYS A 155 20.71 -6.78 3.40
CA LYS A 155 20.63 -5.86 4.55
C LYS A 155 21.58 -6.20 5.70
N LYS A 156 22.20 -7.38 5.68
CA LYS A 156 23.17 -7.84 6.69
C LYS A 156 24.62 -7.57 6.30
N LYS A 157 24.88 -6.92 5.17
CA LYS A 157 26.18 -6.38 4.74
C LYS A 157 26.16 -4.86 4.81
#